data_00a12b3880baa8e9aa67cc4891847811
#
_entry.id   00a12b3880baa8e9aa67cc4891847811
#
_cell.length_a   1.000
_cell.length_b   1.000
_cell.length_c   1.000
_cell.angle_alpha   90.00
_cell.angle_beta   90.00
_cell.angle_gamma   90.00
#
_symmetry.space_group_name_H-M   'P 1'
#
loop_
_entity.id
_entity.type
_entity.pdbx_description
1 polymer ?
#
loop_
_entity_poly.entity_id
_entity_poly.type
_entity_poly.pdbx_seq_one_letter_code
_entity_poly.pdbx_strand_id
1 'polypeptide(L)'
;MKPIEVFKALSNESRLEILQWLKEPEQYFTPHEGIDMREIGVCVSQVTEKLNMTQSTASQYLSILHRAGLIKTERLGKFTYYKRDEEVIREIGEYLKQEI
;
A
#
# COMPACT_ATOMS: atom_id res chain seq x y z
N MET A 1 -6.52 -1.80 14.89
CA MET A 1 -7.14 -2.07 13.58
C MET A 1 -8.66 -2.13 13.73
N LYS A 2 -9.38 -1.55 12.78
CA LYS A 2 -10.84 -1.63 12.74
C LYS A 2 -11.23 -2.48 11.51
N PRO A 3 -11.68 -3.71 11.69
CA PRO A 3 -11.90 -4.62 10.56
C PRO A 3 -12.79 -4.08 9.45
N ILE A 4 -13.91 -3.41 9.80
CA ILE A 4 -14.80 -2.89 8.78
C ILE A 4 -14.13 -1.81 7.92
N GLU A 5 -13.25 -0.99 8.51
CA GLU A 5 -12.51 0.01 7.76
C GLU A 5 -11.52 -0.64 6.79
N VAL A 6 -10.89 -1.74 7.22
CA VAL A 6 -10.00 -2.52 6.37
C VAL A 6 -10.78 -3.09 5.19
N PHE A 7 -11.93 -3.71 5.45
CA PHE A 7 -12.75 -4.29 4.38
C PHE A 7 -13.23 -3.24 3.38
N LYS A 8 -13.62 -2.06 3.87
CA LYS A 8 -14.00 -0.96 2.99
C LYS A 8 -12.84 -0.50 2.12
N ALA A 9 -11.65 -0.39 2.69
CA ALA A 9 -10.46 0.00 1.94
C ALA A 9 -10.13 -1.00 0.84
N LEU A 10 -10.38 -2.29 1.09
CA LEU A 10 -10.10 -3.37 0.13
C LEU A 10 -11.22 -3.57 -0.89
N SER A 11 -12.37 -2.92 -0.72
CA SER A 11 -13.51 -3.05 -1.62
C SER A 11 -13.38 -2.20 -2.88
N ASN A 12 -12.22 -2.28 -3.52
CA ASN A 12 -11.92 -1.58 -4.75
C ASN A 12 -10.78 -2.32 -5.43
N GLU A 13 -10.97 -2.65 -6.70
CA GLU A 13 -10.01 -3.46 -7.45
C GLU A 13 -8.62 -2.84 -7.48
N SER A 14 -8.53 -1.53 -7.74
CA SER A 14 -7.24 -0.85 -7.81
C SER A 14 -6.53 -0.80 -6.47
N ARG A 15 -7.27 -0.57 -5.38
CA ARG A 15 -6.67 -0.54 -4.05
C ARG A 15 -6.16 -1.92 -3.63
N LEU A 16 -6.92 -2.96 -3.95
CA LEU A 16 -6.47 -4.32 -3.69
C LEU A 16 -5.20 -4.64 -4.49
N GLU A 17 -5.17 -4.25 -5.76
CA GLU A 17 -4.01 -4.41 -6.62
C GLU A 17 -2.77 -3.72 -6.07
N ILE A 18 -2.91 -2.47 -5.63
CA ILE A 18 -1.81 -1.73 -5.03
C ILE A 18 -1.20 -2.53 -3.87
N LEU A 19 -2.06 -3.01 -2.99
CA LEU A 19 -1.60 -3.76 -1.82
C LEU A 19 -0.87 -5.04 -2.23
N GLN A 20 -1.35 -5.72 -3.26
CA GLN A 20 -0.71 -6.92 -3.81
C GLN A 20 0.67 -6.60 -4.40
N TRP A 21 0.79 -5.48 -5.11
CA TRP A 21 2.09 -5.05 -5.65
C TRP A 21 3.08 -4.73 -4.53
N LEU A 22 2.61 -4.11 -3.46
CA LEU A 22 3.47 -3.73 -2.34
C LEU A 22 3.94 -4.93 -1.51
N LYS A 23 3.35 -6.09 -1.70
CA LYS A 23 3.79 -7.33 -1.04
C LYS A 23 5.15 -7.78 -1.57
N GLU A 24 5.33 -7.69 -2.88
CA GLU A 24 6.61 -8.06 -3.52
C GLU A 24 6.97 -6.98 -4.54
N PRO A 25 7.38 -5.80 -4.03
CA PRO A 25 7.54 -4.64 -4.91
C PRO A 25 8.59 -4.82 -6.00
N GLU A 26 9.59 -5.68 -5.80
CA GLU A 26 10.63 -5.92 -6.81
C GLU A 26 10.09 -6.56 -8.09
N GLN A 27 8.94 -7.23 -8.00
CA GLN A 27 8.32 -7.84 -9.18
C GLN A 27 7.59 -6.82 -10.05
N TYR A 28 7.24 -5.67 -9.49
CA TYR A 28 6.34 -4.72 -10.16
C TYR A 28 6.94 -3.35 -10.40
N PHE A 29 7.98 -2.98 -9.66
CA PHE A 29 8.55 -1.64 -9.70
C PHE A 29 10.06 -1.68 -9.83
N THR A 30 10.61 -0.60 -10.42
CA THR A 30 12.05 -0.37 -10.45
C THR A 30 12.40 0.58 -9.32
N PRO A 31 13.32 0.24 -8.41
CA PRO A 31 13.61 1.10 -7.27
C PRO A 31 14.32 2.38 -7.71
N HIS A 32 14.09 3.46 -6.95
CA HIS A 32 14.92 4.64 -7.05
C HIS A 32 16.33 4.31 -6.59
N GLU A 33 17.33 5.02 -7.13
CA GLU A 33 18.72 4.78 -6.77
C GLU A 33 18.92 4.88 -5.26
N GLY A 34 19.55 3.86 -4.69
CA GLY A 34 19.84 3.81 -3.26
C GLY A 34 18.65 3.45 -2.38
N ILE A 35 17.50 3.12 -2.96
CA ILE A 35 16.28 2.79 -2.21
C ILE A 35 16.04 1.28 -2.26
N ASP A 36 15.96 0.67 -1.06
CA ASP A 36 15.51 -0.71 -0.90
C ASP A 36 13.98 -0.66 -0.73
N MET A 37 13.24 -1.14 -1.74
CA MET A 37 11.79 -1.05 -1.76
C MET A 37 11.11 -1.90 -0.66
N ARG A 38 11.77 -2.95 -0.16
CA ARG A 38 11.20 -3.74 0.94
C ARG A 38 11.33 -3.00 2.26
N GLU A 39 12.44 -2.31 2.45
CA GLU A 39 12.71 -1.55 3.67
C GLU A 39 11.96 -0.23 3.68
N ILE A 40 12.01 0.50 2.59
CA ILE A 40 11.53 1.88 2.49
C ILE A 40 10.16 1.96 1.82
N GLY A 41 9.99 1.25 0.71
CA GLY A 41 8.73 1.26 -0.03
C GLY A 41 8.85 1.85 -1.42
N VAL A 42 7.67 2.21 -1.97
CA VAL A 42 7.48 2.68 -3.33
C VAL A 42 6.81 4.05 -3.28
N CYS A 43 7.22 4.99 -4.12
CA CYS A 43 6.65 6.34 -4.08
C CYS A 43 5.38 6.45 -4.93
N VAL A 44 4.62 7.55 -4.73
CA VAL A 44 3.34 7.74 -5.41
C VAL A 44 3.47 7.76 -6.93
N SER A 45 4.57 8.31 -7.46
CA SER A 45 4.76 8.36 -8.92
C SER A 45 4.88 6.97 -9.53
N GLN A 46 5.54 6.04 -8.83
CA GLN A 46 5.67 4.66 -9.28
C GLN A 46 4.31 3.97 -9.31
N VAL A 47 3.50 4.18 -8.28
CA VAL A 47 2.14 3.63 -8.21
C VAL A 47 1.26 4.24 -9.29
N THR A 48 1.34 5.55 -9.49
CA THR A 48 0.58 6.27 -10.52
C THR A 48 0.85 5.69 -11.90
N GLU A 49 2.12 5.50 -12.22
CA GLU A 49 2.54 4.96 -13.51
C GLU A 49 2.01 3.54 -13.71
N LYS A 50 2.14 2.71 -12.68
CA LYS A 50 1.70 1.31 -12.72
C LYS A 50 0.18 1.21 -12.89
N LEU A 51 -0.58 2.06 -12.19
CA LEU A 51 -2.05 2.10 -12.30
C LEU A 51 -2.53 2.66 -13.63
N ASN A 52 -1.70 3.43 -14.32
CA ASN A 52 -2.09 4.15 -15.52
C ASN A 52 -3.28 5.09 -15.24
N MET A 53 -3.23 5.78 -14.12
CA MET A 53 -4.25 6.73 -13.67
C MET A 53 -3.59 8.07 -13.34
N THR A 54 -4.38 9.05 -12.92
CA THR A 54 -3.81 10.33 -12.49
C THR A 54 -3.15 10.19 -11.13
N GLN A 55 -2.17 11.05 -10.86
CA GLN A 55 -1.52 11.08 -9.55
C GLN A 55 -2.52 11.40 -8.44
N SER A 56 -3.50 12.25 -8.73
CA SER A 56 -4.56 12.59 -7.79
C SER A 56 -5.33 11.34 -7.35
N THR A 57 -5.72 10.49 -8.29
CA THR A 57 -6.42 9.24 -8.00
C THR A 57 -5.54 8.28 -7.22
N ALA A 58 -4.29 8.09 -7.65
CA ALA A 58 -3.35 7.22 -6.96
C ALA A 58 -3.12 7.68 -5.52
N SER A 59 -2.97 8.99 -5.31
CA SER A 59 -2.80 9.57 -3.97
C SER A 59 -4.01 9.31 -3.08
N GLN A 60 -5.23 9.42 -3.64
CA GLN A 60 -6.45 9.13 -2.89
C GLN A 60 -6.51 7.66 -2.48
N TYR A 61 -6.18 6.76 -3.38
CA TYR A 61 -6.16 5.33 -3.07
C TYR A 61 -5.15 5.00 -1.98
N LEU A 62 -3.95 5.55 -2.07
CA LEU A 62 -2.92 5.36 -1.05
C LEU A 62 -3.35 5.94 0.29
N SER A 63 -4.01 7.09 0.28
CA SER A 63 -4.53 7.71 1.51
C SER A 63 -5.59 6.83 2.18
N ILE A 64 -6.48 6.23 1.40
CA ILE A 64 -7.52 5.32 1.93
C ILE A 64 -6.86 4.10 2.57
N LEU A 65 -5.89 3.48 1.89
CA LEU A 65 -5.16 2.34 2.43
C LEU A 65 -4.39 2.70 3.71
N HIS A 66 -3.78 3.88 3.72
CA HIS A 66 -3.03 4.36 4.87
C HIS A 66 -3.93 4.61 6.08
N ARG A 67 -5.07 5.25 5.88
CA ARG A 67 -6.02 5.51 6.98
C ARG A 67 -6.60 4.23 7.56
N ALA A 68 -6.73 3.19 6.74
CA ALA A 68 -7.18 1.88 7.22
C ALA A 68 -6.08 1.12 7.97
N GLY A 69 -4.85 1.63 7.95
CA GLY A 69 -3.72 1.01 8.62
C GLY A 69 -3.00 -0.06 7.80
N LEU A 70 -3.39 -0.25 6.53
CA LEU A 70 -2.85 -1.34 5.71
C LEU A 70 -1.47 -1.05 5.16
N ILE A 71 -1.08 0.22 5.08
CA ILE A 71 0.24 0.64 4.60
C ILE A 71 0.84 1.67 5.54
N LYS A 72 2.16 1.74 5.53
CA LYS A 72 2.97 2.72 6.25
C LYS A 72 3.58 3.69 5.26
N THR A 73 3.93 4.87 5.74
CA THR A 73 4.60 5.87 4.92
C THR A 73 5.93 6.26 5.55
N GLU A 74 6.87 6.66 4.69
CA GLU A 74 8.16 7.20 5.13
C GLU A 74 8.57 8.32 4.18
N ARG A 75 8.95 9.47 4.72
CA ARG A 75 9.43 10.60 3.93
C ARG A 75 10.94 10.59 3.90
N LEU A 76 11.51 10.52 2.69
CA LEU A 76 12.96 10.62 2.48
C LEU A 76 13.21 11.69 1.42
N GLY A 77 13.87 12.77 1.83
CA GLY A 77 14.06 13.91 0.94
C GLY A 77 12.73 14.50 0.53
N LYS A 78 12.49 14.60 -0.77
CA LYS A 78 11.25 15.17 -1.31
C LYS A 78 10.24 14.11 -1.72
N PHE A 79 10.52 12.83 -1.45
CA PHE A 79 9.63 11.74 -1.81
C PHE A 79 8.99 11.13 -0.59
N THR A 80 7.72 10.71 -0.72
CA THR A 80 7.04 9.88 0.27
C THR A 80 6.95 8.47 -0.30
N TYR A 81 7.38 7.50 0.50
CA TYR A 81 7.38 6.09 0.12
C TYR A 81 6.34 5.34 0.92
N TYR A 82 5.76 4.31 0.31
CA TYR A 82 4.68 3.52 0.88
C TYR A 82 5.06 2.05 0.88
N LYS A 83 4.78 1.36 1.98
CA LYS A 83 4.95 -0.09 2.07
C LYS A 83 3.83 -0.69 2.91
N ARG A 84 3.60 -1.99 2.77
CA ARG A 84 2.58 -2.68 3.55
C ARG A 84 2.93 -2.65 5.04
N ASP A 85 1.90 -2.56 5.88
CA ASP A 85 2.03 -2.80 7.31
C ASP A 85 1.77 -4.29 7.55
N GLU A 86 2.85 -5.07 7.68
CA GLU A 86 2.75 -6.53 7.80
C GLU A 86 2.02 -6.96 9.07
N GLU A 87 2.12 -6.17 10.14
CA GLU A 87 1.44 -6.47 11.39
C GLU A 87 -0.07 -6.37 11.22
N VAL A 88 -0.57 -5.33 10.57
CA VAL A 88 -2.00 -5.15 10.31
C VAL A 88 -2.52 -6.20 9.33
N ILE A 89 -1.74 -6.53 8.31
CA ILE A 89 -2.10 -7.60 7.36
C ILE A 89 -2.28 -8.91 8.13
N ARG A 90 -1.38 -9.23 9.05
CA ARG A 90 -1.49 -10.44 9.87
C ARG A 90 -2.72 -10.40 10.76
N GLU A 91 -2.99 -9.24 11.38
CA GLU A 91 -4.17 -9.08 12.24
C GLU A 91 -5.48 -9.32 11.49
N ILE A 92 -5.62 -8.74 10.30
CA ILE A 92 -6.86 -8.93 9.53
C ILE A 92 -6.99 -10.38 9.05
N GLY A 93 -5.86 -11.03 8.73
CA GLY A 93 -5.85 -12.45 8.39
C GLY A 93 -6.36 -13.31 9.54
N GLU A 94 -5.87 -13.05 10.75
CA GLU A 94 -6.33 -13.76 11.95
C GLU A 94 -7.79 -13.49 12.24
N TYR A 95 -8.24 -12.25 12.07
CA TYR A 95 -9.63 -11.88 12.25
C TYR A 95 -10.53 -12.68 11.29
N LEU A 96 -10.14 -12.78 10.02
CA LEU A 96 -10.88 -13.55 9.03
C LEU A 96 -10.98 -15.03 9.42
N LYS A 97 -9.89 -15.59 9.92
CA LYS A 97 -9.85 -16.98 10.33
C LYS A 97 -10.71 -17.28 11.55
N GLN A 98 -10.67 -16.39 12.54
CA GLN A 98 -11.24 -16.65 13.85
C GLN A 98 -12.66 -16.13 14.01
N GLU A 99 -13.00 -15.03 13.35
CA GLU A 99 -14.28 -14.33 13.57
C GLU A 99 -15.28 -14.49 12.42
N ILE A 100 -14.82 -14.94 11.26
CA ILE A 100 -15.67 -15.15 10.09
C ILE A 100 -15.54 -16.57 9.57
#